data_9aeb02467248e06d3f624a84ba346b28
#
_entry.id   9aeb02467248e06d3f624a84ba346b28
#
_cell.length_a   1.000
_cell.length_b   1.000
_cell.length_c   1.000
_cell.angle_alpha   90.00
_cell.angle_beta   90.00
_cell.angle_gamma   90.00
#
_symmetry.space_group_name_H-M   'P 1'
#
loop_
_entity.id
_entity.type
_entity.pdbx_description
1 polymer ?
#
loop_
_entity_poly.entity_id
_entity_poly.type
_entity_poly.pdbx_seq_one_letter_code
_entity_poly.pdbx_strand_id
1 'polypeptide(L)'
;QPSSTYLYQGVDITRYARTDAEVIQYVDKLTKEHDKLFVMFQLRGSHFYYDNFPPEFNTFRPNNIYDQEVVSDSLFINAYDNTILYTDYLLNTMIDSLNTQNAHAAVWYVSDHGQTITSTQGWHGTGSKDEYHVPLYIWLSESYKNNNPTIIKQLQKQTHTPINSDNIFYTICGMTHIQLPLEYAHPTWDISSTEFVVHPRQMLLGNQIINLDE
;
A
#
# COMPACT_ATOMS: atom_id res chain seq x y z
N GLN A 1 -8.14 14.69 33.53
CA GLN A 1 -8.30 14.30 32.13
C GLN A 1 -7.32 15.10 31.32
N PRO A 2 -6.35 14.50 30.64
CA PRO A 2 -5.56 15.21 29.64
C PRO A 2 -6.38 15.26 28.35
N SER A 3 -6.83 16.45 27.98
CA SER A 3 -7.25 16.70 26.59
C SER A 3 -6.00 16.65 25.70
N SER A 4 -5.71 15.51 25.12
CA SER A 4 -4.68 15.41 24.08
C SER A 4 -5.23 16.02 22.81
N THR A 5 -4.95 17.30 22.61
CA THR A 5 -5.15 17.95 21.32
C THR A 5 -4.04 17.45 20.40
N TYR A 6 -4.34 16.48 19.54
CA TYR A 6 -3.43 16.07 18.48
C TYR A 6 -3.41 17.17 17.43
N LEU A 7 -2.35 17.97 17.42
CA LEU A 7 -2.07 18.85 16.29
C LEU A 7 -1.56 17.97 15.13
N TYR A 8 -2.40 17.73 14.14
CA TYR A 8 -1.99 17.20 12.87
C TYR A 8 -1.17 18.29 12.14
N GLN A 9 0.13 18.13 12.10
CA GLN A 9 0.97 18.90 11.17
C GLN A 9 1.15 18.03 9.93
N GLY A 10 0.27 18.21 8.94
CA GLY A 10 0.49 17.66 7.62
C GLY A 10 1.71 18.30 6.98
N VAL A 11 2.77 17.55 6.76
CA VAL A 11 3.91 17.99 5.95
C VAL A 11 3.65 17.58 4.51
N ASP A 12 3.59 18.56 3.61
CA ASP A 12 3.55 18.29 2.18
C ASP A 12 4.94 17.81 1.72
N ILE A 13 5.12 16.49 1.65
CA ILE A 13 6.37 15.85 1.25
C ILE A 13 6.71 16.17 -0.22
N THR A 14 5.74 16.50 -1.06
CA THR A 14 5.98 16.82 -2.48
C THR A 14 6.91 18.01 -2.67
N ARG A 15 7.06 18.84 -1.64
CA ARG A 15 8.03 19.97 -1.64
C ARG A 15 9.47 19.52 -1.43
N TYR A 16 9.68 18.29 -0.90
CA TYR A 16 11.00 17.82 -0.44
C TYR A 16 11.49 16.58 -1.18
N ALA A 17 10.57 15.81 -1.78
CA ALA A 17 10.90 14.57 -2.47
C ALA A 17 10.46 14.67 -3.94
N ARG A 18 11.39 14.37 -4.85
CA ARG A 18 11.16 14.32 -6.31
C ARG A 18 11.11 12.91 -6.83
N THR A 19 11.60 11.97 -6.04
CA THR A 19 11.66 10.53 -6.36
C THR A 19 11.13 9.71 -5.21
N ASP A 20 10.69 8.49 -5.51
CA ASP A 20 10.23 7.54 -4.49
C ASP A 20 11.33 7.22 -3.45
N ALA A 21 12.60 7.14 -3.90
CA ALA A 21 13.73 6.97 -2.99
C ALA A 21 13.86 8.13 -1.98
N GLU A 22 13.67 9.37 -2.43
CA GLU A 22 13.71 10.53 -1.51
C GLU A 22 12.53 10.51 -0.52
N VAL A 23 11.35 10.02 -0.92
CA VAL A 23 10.22 9.80 0.00
C VAL A 23 10.62 8.81 1.09
N ILE A 24 11.19 7.66 0.73
CA ILE A 24 11.64 6.63 1.69
C ILE A 24 12.72 7.19 2.62
N GLN A 25 13.71 7.93 2.10
CA GLN A 25 14.74 8.56 2.92
C GLN A 25 14.15 9.57 3.92
N TYR A 26 13.14 10.33 3.50
CA TYR A 26 12.48 11.28 4.39
C TYR A 26 11.68 10.58 5.48
N VAL A 27 10.95 9.51 5.15
CA VAL A 27 10.27 8.67 6.14
C VAL A 27 11.27 8.07 7.13
N ASP A 28 12.39 7.52 6.66
CA ASP A 28 13.47 7.00 7.50
C ASP A 28 14.01 8.07 8.47
N LYS A 29 14.20 9.30 8.01
CA LYS A 29 14.57 10.42 8.87
C LYS A 29 13.53 10.66 9.97
N LEU A 30 12.25 10.74 9.60
CA LEU A 30 11.16 10.96 10.57
C LEU A 30 11.10 9.87 11.65
N THR A 31 11.33 8.61 11.28
CA THR A 31 11.33 7.50 12.24
C THR A 31 12.48 7.58 13.26
N LYS A 32 13.57 8.27 12.93
CA LYS A 32 14.69 8.52 13.84
C LYS A 32 14.52 9.76 14.71
N GLU A 33 13.67 10.67 14.30
CA GLU A 33 13.44 11.96 14.99
C GLU A 33 12.25 11.94 15.94
N HIS A 34 11.36 10.92 15.84
CA HIS A 34 10.10 10.89 16.59
C HIS A 34 9.86 9.51 17.24
N ASP A 35 9.53 9.51 18.52
CA ASP A 35 9.21 8.29 19.28
C ASP A 35 7.85 7.69 18.92
N LYS A 36 6.91 8.51 18.46
CA LYS A 36 5.56 8.10 18.03
C LYS A 36 5.24 8.77 16.72
N LEU A 37 4.95 7.95 15.71
CA LEU A 37 4.76 8.44 14.35
C LEU A 37 3.67 7.65 13.65
N PHE A 38 2.79 8.35 12.95
CA PHE A 38 1.93 7.82 11.91
C PHE A 38 2.26 8.56 10.61
N VAL A 39 2.69 7.84 9.60
CA VAL A 39 3.03 8.42 8.29
C VAL A 39 2.17 7.76 7.23
N MET A 40 1.50 8.59 6.44
CA MET A 40 0.88 8.18 5.20
C MET A 40 1.59 8.90 4.06
N PHE A 41 2.07 8.15 3.09
CA PHE A 41 2.75 8.70 1.92
C PHE A 41 2.34 7.93 0.67
N GLN A 42 2.44 8.60 -0.46
CA GLN A 42 2.18 8.01 -1.76
C GLN A 42 3.49 7.95 -2.56
N LEU A 43 3.78 6.79 -3.12
CA LEU A 43 4.83 6.60 -4.10
C LEU A 43 4.26 6.82 -5.50
N ARG A 44 5.08 7.27 -6.43
CA ARG A 44 4.74 7.22 -7.85
C ARG A 44 4.59 5.77 -8.31
N GLY A 45 5.44 4.91 -7.79
CA GLY A 45 5.39 3.47 -8.02
C GLY A 45 5.31 3.13 -9.50
N SER A 46 4.35 2.28 -9.84
CA SER A 46 4.12 1.78 -11.20
C SER A 46 3.15 2.64 -12.01
N HIS A 47 3.17 3.96 -11.80
CA HIS A 47 2.38 4.88 -12.62
C HIS A 47 2.90 4.91 -14.06
N PHE A 48 2.00 4.99 -15.03
CA PHE A 48 2.37 5.17 -16.44
C PHE A 48 3.19 6.48 -16.58
N TYR A 49 4.34 6.47 -17.23
CA TYR A 49 4.88 5.65 -18.34
C TYR A 49 5.80 4.48 -17.93
N TYR A 50 5.74 3.91 -16.74
CA TYR A 50 6.55 2.78 -16.28
C TYR A 50 8.06 2.99 -16.43
N ASP A 51 8.53 4.20 -16.17
CA ASP A 51 9.92 4.64 -16.26
C ASP A 51 10.51 5.03 -14.90
N ASN A 52 9.74 4.80 -13.83
CA ASN A 52 10.09 5.20 -12.47
C ASN A 52 10.99 4.16 -11.79
N PHE A 53 12.17 3.95 -12.34
CA PHE A 53 13.22 3.12 -11.74
C PHE A 53 14.60 3.54 -12.25
N PRO A 54 15.66 3.42 -11.42
CA PRO A 54 17.03 3.68 -11.86
C PRO A 54 17.57 2.53 -12.74
N PRO A 55 18.65 2.76 -13.52
CA PRO A 55 19.15 1.82 -14.52
C PRO A 55 19.49 0.42 -13.99
N GLU A 56 19.90 0.29 -12.74
CA GLU A 56 20.19 -0.99 -12.07
C GLU A 56 18.98 -1.90 -11.91
N PHE A 57 17.77 -1.35 -11.93
CA PHE A 57 16.51 -2.08 -11.89
C PHE A 57 15.92 -2.38 -13.27
N ASN A 58 16.62 -2.03 -14.35
CA ASN A 58 16.23 -2.35 -15.72
C ASN A 58 16.57 -3.82 -16.06
N THR A 59 15.84 -4.75 -15.43
CA THR A 59 16.06 -6.20 -15.49
C THR A 59 15.26 -6.86 -16.61
N PHE A 60 13.98 -6.53 -16.70
CA PHE A 60 13.05 -7.10 -17.69
C PHE A 60 13.16 -6.32 -19.00
N ARG A 61 13.52 -7.03 -20.09
CA ARG A 61 13.79 -6.43 -21.40
C ARG A 61 13.26 -7.31 -22.52
N PRO A 62 12.93 -6.75 -23.72
CA PRO A 62 12.92 -5.32 -24.04
C PRO A 62 11.79 -4.58 -23.31
N ASN A 63 11.99 -3.28 -23.02
CA ASN A 63 11.03 -2.47 -22.25
C ASN A 63 10.96 -1.01 -22.73
N ASN A 64 11.45 -0.70 -23.92
CA ASN A 64 11.33 0.63 -24.50
C ASN A 64 9.93 0.83 -25.10
N ILE A 65 8.98 1.26 -24.29
CA ILE A 65 7.58 1.51 -24.69
C ILE A 65 7.43 2.69 -25.66
N TYR A 66 8.49 3.48 -25.87
CA TYR A 66 8.52 4.57 -26.85
C TYR A 66 9.02 4.15 -28.21
N ASP A 67 9.47 2.91 -28.37
CA ASP A 67 9.89 2.36 -29.65
C ASP A 67 8.66 1.99 -30.48
N GLN A 68 8.36 2.83 -31.46
CA GLN A 68 7.18 2.67 -32.31
C GLN A 68 7.33 1.54 -33.36
N GLU A 69 8.54 1.01 -33.54
CA GLU A 69 8.78 -0.09 -34.48
C GLU A 69 8.39 -1.45 -33.89
N VAL A 70 8.38 -1.57 -32.55
CA VAL A 70 8.07 -2.80 -31.85
C VAL A 70 6.97 -2.55 -30.82
N VAL A 71 5.72 -2.66 -31.23
CA VAL A 71 4.58 -2.55 -30.31
C VAL A 71 4.15 -3.94 -29.88
N SER A 72 4.37 -4.29 -28.63
CA SER A 72 3.89 -5.57 -28.06
C SER A 72 3.55 -5.41 -26.57
N ASP A 73 2.62 -6.23 -26.10
CA ASP A 73 2.24 -6.25 -24.69
C ASP A 73 3.44 -6.54 -23.77
N SER A 74 4.39 -7.36 -24.23
CA SER A 74 5.58 -7.72 -23.48
C SER A 74 6.49 -6.53 -23.17
N LEU A 75 6.54 -5.50 -24.03
CA LEU A 75 7.29 -4.27 -23.75
C LEU A 75 6.71 -3.54 -22.54
N PHE A 76 5.39 -3.40 -22.52
CA PHE A 76 4.69 -2.70 -21.43
C PHE A 76 4.75 -3.51 -20.13
N ILE A 77 4.57 -4.83 -20.20
CA ILE A 77 4.71 -5.73 -19.05
C ILE A 77 6.12 -5.64 -18.48
N ASN A 78 7.16 -5.77 -19.31
CA ASN A 78 8.54 -5.67 -18.85
C ASN A 78 8.86 -4.29 -18.21
N ALA A 79 8.36 -3.20 -18.80
CA ALA A 79 8.53 -1.87 -18.24
C ALA A 79 7.84 -1.76 -16.87
N TYR A 80 6.61 -2.24 -16.77
CA TYR A 80 5.84 -2.28 -15.53
C TYR A 80 6.53 -3.13 -14.45
N ASP A 81 7.00 -4.33 -14.80
CA ASP A 81 7.67 -5.25 -13.87
C ASP A 81 8.95 -4.66 -13.28
N ASN A 82 9.70 -3.85 -14.06
CA ASN A 82 10.85 -3.12 -13.53
C ASN A 82 10.45 -2.09 -12.46
N THR A 83 9.30 -1.45 -12.60
CA THR A 83 8.79 -0.52 -11.58
C THR A 83 8.33 -1.24 -10.31
N ILE A 84 7.75 -2.43 -10.45
CA ILE A 84 7.39 -3.30 -9.31
C ILE A 84 8.66 -3.74 -8.56
N LEU A 85 9.67 -4.20 -9.29
CA LEU A 85 10.97 -4.60 -8.72
C LEU A 85 11.61 -3.45 -7.91
N TYR A 86 11.54 -2.24 -8.43
CA TYR A 86 12.07 -1.06 -7.73
C TYR A 86 11.24 -0.68 -6.51
N THR A 87 9.92 -0.73 -6.59
CA THR A 87 9.02 -0.48 -5.46
C THR A 87 9.27 -1.48 -4.33
N ASP A 88 9.42 -2.77 -4.65
CA ASP A 88 9.75 -3.82 -3.67
C ASP A 88 11.09 -3.52 -2.95
N TYR A 89 12.12 -3.15 -3.70
CA TYR A 89 13.41 -2.73 -3.13
C TYR A 89 13.27 -1.54 -2.16
N LEU A 90 12.50 -0.52 -2.53
CA LEU A 90 12.29 0.66 -1.68
C LEU A 90 11.56 0.30 -0.38
N LEU A 91 10.54 -0.53 -0.46
CA LEU A 91 9.80 -1.00 0.72
C LEU A 91 10.67 -1.86 1.62
N ASN A 92 11.49 -2.76 1.03
CA ASN A 92 12.46 -3.54 1.79
C ASN A 92 13.50 -2.65 2.49
N THR A 93 13.99 -1.60 1.82
CA THR A 93 14.94 -0.64 2.41
C THR A 93 14.35 0.04 3.66
N MET A 94 13.07 0.42 3.60
CA MET A 94 12.37 1.00 4.76
C MET A 94 12.21 -0.02 5.90
N ILE A 95 11.83 -1.25 5.58
CA ILE A 95 11.68 -2.35 6.54
C ILE A 95 13.02 -2.64 7.23
N ASP A 96 14.12 -2.71 6.49
CA ASP A 96 15.47 -2.95 7.04
C ASP A 96 15.90 -1.83 7.98
N SER A 97 15.56 -0.58 7.65
CA SER A 97 15.83 0.55 8.54
C SER A 97 15.06 0.42 9.86
N LEU A 98 13.76 0.09 9.81
CA LEU A 98 12.94 -0.12 11.01
C LEU A 98 13.44 -1.29 11.85
N ASN A 99 13.91 -2.38 11.24
CA ASN A 99 14.54 -3.50 11.92
C ASN A 99 15.82 -3.08 12.63
N THR A 100 16.68 -2.30 11.96
CA THR A 100 17.93 -1.79 12.53
C THR A 100 17.69 -0.90 13.74
N GLN A 101 16.60 -0.14 13.73
CA GLN A 101 16.18 0.71 14.85
C GLN A 101 15.52 -0.07 15.99
N ASN A 102 15.26 -1.38 15.84
CA ASN A 102 14.43 -2.19 16.75
C ASN A 102 13.04 -1.54 17.00
N ALA A 103 12.48 -0.93 15.98
CA ALA A 103 11.25 -0.17 16.09
C ALA A 103 10.06 -1.07 16.47
N HIS A 104 9.13 -0.52 17.25
CA HIS A 104 7.79 -1.10 17.44
C HIS A 104 6.91 -0.57 16.31
N ALA A 105 6.85 -1.27 15.19
CA ALA A 105 6.33 -0.72 13.94
C ALA A 105 5.49 -1.71 13.14
N ALA A 106 4.58 -1.14 12.34
CA ALA A 106 3.88 -1.80 11.25
C ALA A 106 4.05 -0.98 9.97
N VAL A 107 4.24 -1.66 8.85
CA VAL A 107 4.23 -1.06 7.51
C VAL A 107 3.07 -1.65 6.73
N TRP A 108 2.22 -0.77 6.21
CA TRP A 108 1.14 -1.11 5.30
C TRP A 108 1.49 -0.69 3.90
N TYR A 109 1.34 -1.60 2.97
CA TYR A 109 1.39 -1.30 1.55
C TYR A 109 0.09 -1.69 0.89
N VAL A 110 -0.47 -0.77 0.13
CA VAL A 110 -1.63 -0.99 -0.72
C VAL A 110 -1.50 -0.12 -1.95
N SER A 111 -1.84 -0.65 -3.12
CA SER A 111 -2.00 0.19 -4.31
C SER A 111 -3.37 0.85 -4.28
N ASP A 112 -3.45 2.07 -4.80
CA ASP A 112 -4.71 2.82 -4.95
C ASP A 112 -5.60 2.22 -6.05
N HIS A 113 -5.00 1.64 -7.10
CA HIS A 113 -5.67 0.91 -8.17
C HIS A 113 -4.70 -0.05 -8.86
N GLY A 114 -5.22 -1.00 -9.62
CA GLY A 114 -4.48 -1.81 -10.55
C GLY A 114 -4.32 -1.13 -11.92
N GLN A 115 -3.80 -1.88 -12.89
CA GLN A 115 -3.57 -1.41 -14.25
C GLN A 115 -4.03 -2.46 -15.27
N THR A 116 -4.63 -2.00 -16.37
CA THR A 116 -4.80 -2.82 -17.58
C THR A 116 -3.58 -2.59 -18.46
N ILE A 117 -2.74 -3.62 -18.66
CA ILE A 117 -1.49 -3.49 -19.39
C ILE A 117 -1.57 -4.25 -20.70
N THR A 118 -1.70 -3.48 -21.77
CA THR A 118 -1.65 -3.99 -23.16
C THR A 118 -0.81 -3.03 -24.01
N SER A 119 -0.43 -3.45 -25.22
CA SER A 119 0.29 -2.62 -26.17
C SER A 119 -0.48 -1.38 -26.65
N THR A 120 -1.80 -1.39 -26.48
CA THR A 120 -2.69 -0.28 -26.84
C THR A 120 -3.19 0.49 -25.64
N GLN A 121 -3.07 -0.07 -24.43
CA GLN A 121 -3.55 0.51 -23.19
C GLN A 121 -2.60 0.15 -22.05
N GLY A 122 -2.06 1.15 -21.39
CA GLY A 122 -1.30 1.04 -20.16
C GLY A 122 -1.93 1.93 -19.09
N TRP A 123 -3.25 1.87 -18.90
CA TRP A 123 -4.02 2.82 -18.12
C TRP A 123 -4.90 2.12 -17.09
N HIS A 124 -5.49 2.94 -16.26
CA HIS A 124 -6.63 2.64 -15.39
C HIS A 124 -7.87 3.46 -15.84
N GLY A 125 -9.03 3.14 -15.28
CA GLY A 125 -10.30 3.79 -15.64
C GLY A 125 -10.97 3.16 -16.87
N THR A 126 -10.53 1.97 -17.28
CA THR A 126 -11.15 1.21 -18.37
C THR A 126 -12.37 0.39 -17.91
N GLY A 127 -12.50 0.18 -16.59
CA GLY A 127 -13.53 -0.67 -15.98
C GLY A 127 -13.18 -2.16 -15.95
N SER A 128 -11.92 -2.50 -16.24
CA SER A 128 -11.42 -3.87 -16.07
C SER A 128 -11.40 -4.25 -14.58
N LYS A 129 -11.74 -5.52 -14.27
CA LYS A 129 -11.66 -6.06 -12.90
C LYS A 129 -10.21 -6.01 -12.37
N ASP A 130 -9.21 -6.08 -13.22
CA ASP A 130 -7.79 -6.02 -12.85
C ASP A 130 -7.41 -4.68 -12.21
N GLU A 131 -8.14 -3.61 -12.51
CA GLU A 131 -7.90 -2.28 -11.94
C GLU A 131 -8.38 -2.16 -10.49
N TYR A 132 -9.25 -3.07 -10.06
CA TYR A 132 -9.83 -3.09 -8.71
C TYR A 132 -9.23 -4.20 -7.83
N HIS A 133 -8.38 -5.05 -8.40
CA HIS A 133 -7.70 -6.11 -7.68
C HIS A 133 -6.25 -5.71 -7.41
N VAL A 134 -5.99 -5.18 -6.23
CA VAL A 134 -4.72 -4.58 -5.85
C VAL A 134 -3.99 -5.41 -4.78
N PRO A 135 -2.66 -5.40 -4.77
CA PRO A 135 -1.90 -6.01 -3.69
C PRO A 135 -2.08 -5.22 -2.38
N LEU A 136 -2.22 -5.95 -1.29
CA LEU A 136 -2.14 -5.42 0.06
C LEU A 136 -1.26 -6.34 0.89
N TYR A 137 -0.28 -5.78 1.59
CA TYR A 137 0.44 -6.53 2.62
C TYR A 137 0.75 -5.68 3.84
N ILE A 138 0.97 -6.36 4.96
CA ILE A 138 1.28 -5.76 6.24
C ILE A 138 2.57 -6.41 6.75
N TRP A 139 3.63 -5.62 6.89
CA TRP A 139 4.81 -6.04 7.61
C TRP A 139 4.71 -5.58 9.07
N LEU A 140 5.17 -6.43 9.99
CA LEU A 140 5.11 -6.19 11.43
C LEU A 140 6.46 -6.52 12.05
N SER A 141 7.01 -5.58 12.83
CA SER A 141 8.25 -5.80 13.56
C SER A 141 8.09 -6.89 14.63
N GLU A 142 9.20 -7.54 15.02
CA GLU A 142 9.17 -8.54 16.09
C GLU A 142 8.66 -7.95 17.41
N SER A 143 9.05 -6.70 17.73
CA SER A 143 8.53 -5.98 18.89
C SER A 143 7.01 -5.84 18.83
N TYR A 144 6.43 -5.50 17.66
CA TYR A 144 4.98 -5.40 17.51
C TYR A 144 4.30 -6.76 17.69
N LYS A 145 4.82 -7.81 17.05
CA LYS A 145 4.25 -9.17 17.12
C LYS A 145 4.20 -9.68 18.55
N ASN A 146 5.30 -9.52 19.29
CA ASN A 146 5.41 -9.99 20.67
C ASN A 146 4.44 -9.30 21.62
N ASN A 147 4.11 -8.03 21.36
CA ASN A 147 3.19 -7.27 22.19
C ASN A 147 1.71 -7.41 21.79
N ASN A 148 1.43 -7.97 20.60
CA ASN A 148 0.08 -8.06 20.04
C ASN A 148 -0.28 -9.47 19.53
N PRO A 149 -0.10 -10.55 20.32
CA PRO A 149 -0.26 -11.92 19.83
C PRO A 149 -1.66 -12.26 19.32
N THR A 150 -2.70 -11.65 19.89
CA THR A 150 -4.09 -11.83 19.47
C THR A 150 -4.33 -11.22 18.08
N ILE A 151 -3.86 -10.00 17.86
CA ILE A 151 -3.93 -9.32 16.56
C ILE A 151 -3.21 -10.16 15.49
N ILE A 152 -1.99 -10.60 15.79
CA ILE A 152 -1.19 -11.43 14.87
C ILE A 152 -1.94 -12.70 14.47
N LYS A 153 -2.52 -13.40 15.45
CA LYS A 153 -3.30 -14.63 15.19
C LYS A 153 -4.49 -14.36 14.28
N GLN A 154 -5.18 -13.23 14.44
CA GLN A 154 -6.30 -12.87 13.58
C GLN A 154 -5.83 -12.51 12.16
N LEU A 155 -4.84 -11.64 12.02
CA LEU A 155 -4.27 -11.27 10.71
C LEU A 155 -3.80 -12.51 9.94
N GLN A 156 -3.12 -13.46 10.60
CA GLN A 156 -2.68 -14.71 9.98
C GLN A 156 -3.82 -15.58 9.46
N LYS A 157 -4.98 -15.57 10.11
CA LYS A 157 -6.16 -16.29 9.60
C LYS A 157 -6.71 -15.66 8.32
N GLN A 158 -6.47 -14.36 8.10
CA GLN A 158 -7.07 -13.60 7.00
C GLN A 158 -6.15 -13.48 5.78
N THR A 159 -4.98 -14.13 5.76
CA THR A 159 -3.99 -14.01 4.66
C THR A 159 -4.52 -14.39 3.28
N HIS A 160 -5.56 -15.21 3.21
CA HIS A 160 -6.21 -15.62 1.95
C HIS A 160 -7.69 -15.21 1.89
N THR A 161 -8.12 -14.39 2.85
CA THR A 161 -9.51 -13.92 2.89
C THR A 161 -9.67 -12.73 1.95
N PRO A 162 -10.68 -12.72 1.07
CA PRO A 162 -11.02 -11.55 0.29
C PRO A 162 -11.41 -10.38 1.20
N ILE A 163 -10.76 -9.25 1.01
CA ILE A 163 -11.04 -8.00 1.74
C ILE A 163 -11.23 -6.86 0.75
N ASN A 164 -11.76 -5.75 1.21
CA ASN A 164 -11.88 -4.53 0.42
C ASN A 164 -11.21 -3.33 1.12
N SER A 165 -11.09 -2.22 0.44
CA SER A 165 -10.42 -1.02 0.95
C SER A 165 -11.04 -0.45 2.23
N ASP A 166 -12.34 -0.68 2.47
CA ASP A 166 -13.02 -0.23 3.68
C ASP A 166 -12.46 -0.89 4.95
N ASN A 167 -11.90 -2.11 4.82
CA ASN A 167 -11.26 -2.79 5.94
C ASN A 167 -10.02 -2.06 6.46
N ILE A 168 -9.33 -1.27 5.62
CA ILE A 168 -8.03 -0.66 5.93
C ILE A 168 -8.15 0.28 7.13
N PHE A 169 -9.10 1.21 7.10
CA PHE A 169 -9.28 2.20 8.17
C PHE A 169 -9.54 1.53 9.53
N TYR A 170 -10.50 0.61 9.59
CA TYR A 170 -10.86 -0.06 10.84
C TYR A 170 -9.73 -0.94 11.37
N THR A 171 -9.00 -1.59 10.47
CA THR A 171 -7.88 -2.44 10.87
C THR A 171 -6.69 -1.61 11.38
N ILE A 172 -6.38 -0.48 10.77
CA ILE A 172 -5.36 0.45 11.30
C ILE A 172 -5.77 0.91 12.71
N CYS A 173 -7.04 1.29 12.93
CA CYS A 173 -7.53 1.67 14.25
C CYS A 173 -7.39 0.52 15.26
N GLY A 174 -7.79 -0.70 14.90
CA GLY A 174 -7.65 -1.88 15.75
C GLY A 174 -6.20 -2.20 16.09
N MET A 175 -5.32 -2.21 15.10
CA MET A 175 -3.89 -2.48 15.26
C MET A 175 -3.15 -1.42 16.09
N THR A 176 -3.64 -0.18 16.10
CA THR A 176 -3.06 0.93 16.87
C THR A 176 -3.79 1.19 18.19
N HIS A 177 -4.78 0.37 18.53
CA HIS A 177 -5.63 0.50 19.72
C HIS A 177 -6.35 1.86 19.79
N ILE A 178 -6.63 2.48 18.65
CA ILE A 178 -7.44 3.70 18.59
C ILE A 178 -8.89 3.33 18.82
N GLN A 179 -9.48 3.92 19.87
CA GLN A 179 -10.90 3.75 20.17
C GLN A 179 -11.74 4.75 19.38
N LEU A 180 -12.55 4.23 18.49
CA LEU A 180 -13.53 5.03 17.77
C LEU A 180 -14.78 5.28 18.61
N PRO A 181 -15.45 6.45 18.46
CA PRO A 181 -16.81 6.63 18.99
C PRO A 181 -17.75 5.52 18.53
N LEU A 182 -18.73 5.12 19.36
CA LEU A 182 -19.59 3.97 19.08
C LEU A 182 -20.31 4.05 17.73
N GLU A 183 -20.69 5.25 17.30
CA GLU A 183 -21.35 5.49 16.01
C GLU A 183 -20.45 5.25 14.80
N TYR A 184 -19.12 5.20 15.00
CA TYR A 184 -18.10 4.93 13.95
C TYR A 184 -17.35 3.62 14.16
N ALA A 185 -17.65 2.90 15.23
CA ALA A 185 -16.98 1.65 15.56
C ALA A 185 -17.65 0.49 14.80
N HIS A 186 -16.91 -0.11 13.87
CA HIS A 186 -17.38 -1.27 13.10
C HIS A 186 -16.37 -2.43 13.21
N PRO A 187 -16.38 -3.19 14.32
CA PRO A 187 -15.39 -4.25 14.57
C PRO A 187 -15.46 -5.39 13.54
N THR A 188 -16.58 -5.55 12.83
CA THR A 188 -16.74 -6.53 11.76
C THR A 188 -15.95 -6.17 10.49
N TRP A 189 -15.49 -4.94 10.36
CA TRP A 189 -14.63 -4.48 9.26
C TRP A 189 -13.13 -4.52 9.59
N ASP A 190 -12.78 -4.72 10.85
CA ASP A 190 -11.40 -4.82 11.31
C ASP A 190 -10.88 -6.26 11.15
N ILE A 191 -9.99 -6.51 10.18
CA ILE A 191 -9.42 -7.85 9.92
C ILE A 191 -8.53 -8.35 11.07
N SER A 192 -8.13 -7.49 11.99
CA SER A 192 -7.38 -7.85 13.20
C SER A 192 -8.29 -8.21 14.39
N SER A 193 -9.60 -7.98 14.25
CA SER A 193 -10.61 -8.29 15.27
C SER A 193 -11.06 -9.75 15.22
N THR A 194 -11.45 -10.29 16.39
CA THR A 194 -12.14 -11.58 16.48
C THR A 194 -13.57 -11.52 15.95
N GLU A 195 -14.13 -10.35 15.79
CA GLU A 195 -15.48 -10.09 15.28
C GLU A 195 -15.51 -9.87 13.76
N PHE A 196 -14.36 -9.89 13.10
CA PHE A 196 -14.27 -9.69 11.66
C PHE A 196 -15.16 -10.67 10.89
N VAL A 197 -15.90 -10.16 9.91
CA VAL A 197 -16.67 -10.93 8.93
C VAL A 197 -16.30 -10.48 7.51
N VAL A 198 -16.36 -11.43 6.57
CA VAL A 198 -16.11 -11.10 5.16
C VAL A 198 -17.29 -10.31 4.61
N HIS A 199 -16.99 -9.16 4.01
CA HIS A 199 -17.96 -8.31 3.35
C HIS A 199 -17.88 -8.49 1.83
N PRO A 200 -19.00 -8.35 1.07
CA PRO A 200 -18.97 -8.39 -0.39
C PRO A 200 -18.02 -7.32 -0.95
N ARG A 201 -17.18 -7.72 -1.91
CA ARG A 201 -16.30 -6.78 -2.62
C ARG A 201 -17.06 -6.17 -3.78
N GLN A 202 -17.22 -4.87 -3.75
CA GLN A 202 -18.00 -4.13 -4.73
C GLN A 202 -17.20 -2.98 -5.31
N MET A 203 -17.41 -2.70 -6.58
CA MET A 203 -16.89 -1.52 -7.24
C MET A 203 -18.02 -0.67 -7.81
N LEU A 204 -17.78 0.63 -7.91
CA LEU A 204 -18.67 1.56 -8.57
C LEU A 204 -18.17 1.80 -10.00
N LEU A 205 -18.93 1.37 -11.00
CA LEU A 205 -18.65 1.63 -12.40
C LEU A 205 -19.73 2.55 -12.97
N GLY A 206 -19.41 3.81 -13.15
CA GLY A 206 -20.41 4.83 -13.45
C GLY A 206 -21.42 4.96 -12.30
N ASN A 207 -22.69 4.63 -12.55
CA ASN A 207 -23.75 4.61 -11.53
C ASN A 207 -24.17 3.17 -11.13
N GLN A 208 -23.40 2.16 -11.51
CA GLN A 208 -23.71 0.76 -11.22
C GLN A 208 -22.75 0.20 -10.18
N ILE A 209 -23.30 -0.53 -9.21
CA ILE A 209 -22.51 -1.33 -8.27
C ILE A 209 -22.31 -2.71 -8.90
N ILE A 210 -21.05 -3.10 -9.05
CA ILE A 210 -20.65 -4.40 -9.60
C ILE A 210 -20.05 -5.22 -8.47
N ASN A 211 -20.52 -6.46 -8.31
CA ASN A 211 -19.94 -7.40 -7.37
C ASN A 211 -18.67 -8.04 -7.99
N LEU A 212 -17.55 -7.97 -7.27
CA LEU A 212 -16.27 -8.53 -7.71
C LEU A 212 -16.12 -10.00 -7.35
N ASP A 213 -16.99 -10.53 -6.49
CA ASP A 213 -16.96 -11.93 -6.04
C ASP A 213 -17.75 -12.88 -6.97
N GLU A 214 -18.40 -12.34 -8.00
CA GLU A 214 -19.08 -13.05 -9.08
C GLU A 214 -18.20 -13.04 -10.35
#